data_c826260cf161937f592ef53c945d2080
#
_entry.id   c826260cf161937f592ef53c945d2080
#
_cell.length_a   1.000
_cell.length_b   1.000
_cell.length_c   1.000
_cell.angle_alpha   90.00
_cell.angle_beta   90.00
_cell.angle_gamma   90.00
#
_symmetry.space_group_name_H-M   'P 1'
#
loop_
_entity.id
_entity.type
_entity.pdbx_description
1 polymer ?
#
loop_
_entity_poly.entity_id
_entity_poly.type
_entity_poly.pdbx_seq_one_letter_code
_entity_poly.pdbx_strand_id
1 'polypeptide(L)' 'MNWDKLKIFHAVAEAGSFTSATVILNISQSAISRQIQSLEEDLKVKLFERHARGLTLTENGEYVFKTVREVI' A
#
# COMPACT_ATOMS: atom_id res chain seq x y z
N MET A 1 1.70 5.91 -13.87
CA MET A 1 1.61 5.59 -12.44
C MET A 1 1.43 6.89 -11.66
N ASN A 2 0.56 6.86 -10.67
CA ASN A 2 0.18 8.06 -9.91
C ASN A 2 0.98 8.12 -8.62
N TRP A 3 1.63 9.25 -8.37
CA TRP A 3 2.42 9.46 -7.15
C TRP A 3 1.55 9.34 -5.88
N ASP A 4 0.29 9.78 -5.95
CA ASP A 4 -0.62 9.68 -4.81
C ASP A 4 -0.87 8.23 -4.42
N LYS A 5 -0.99 7.34 -5.39
CA LYS A 5 -1.16 5.91 -5.12
C LYS A 5 0.07 5.33 -4.43
N LEU A 6 1.26 5.77 -4.81
CA LEU A 6 2.50 5.34 -4.17
C LEU A 6 2.59 5.82 -2.73
N LYS A 7 2.16 7.03 -2.46
CA LYS A 7 2.12 7.56 -1.09
C LYS A 7 1.15 6.78 -0.22
N ILE A 8 -0.02 6.45 -0.76
CA ILE A 8 -1.01 5.66 -0.04
C ILE A 8 -0.44 4.26 0.25
N PHE A 9 0.18 3.65 -0.74
CA PHE A 9 0.85 2.36 -0.58
C PHE A 9 1.89 2.41 0.54
N HIS A 10 2.73 3.44 0.54
CA HIS A 10 3.78 3.59 1.54
C HIS A 10 3.18 3.71 2.95
N ALA A 11 2.13 4.52 3.09
CA ALA A 11 1.47 4.70 4.39
C ALA A 11 0.86 3.38 4.89
N VAL A 12 0.23 2.61 4.00
CA VAL A 12 -0.34 1.31 4.38
C VAL A 12 0.75 0.35 4.81
N ALA A 13 1.85 0.31 4.06
CA ALA A 13 2.97 -0.57 4.38
C ALA A 13 3.58 -0.23 5.73
N GLU A 14 3.77 1.05 6.02
CA GLU A 14 4.31 1.47 7.31
C GLU A 14 3.34 1.20 8.47
N ALA A 15 2.06 1.41 8.24
CA ALA A 15 1.05 1.19 9.27
C ALA A 15 0.84 -0.29 9.57
N GLY A 16 1.10 -1.16 8.62
CA GLY A 16 0.94 -2.60 8.78
C GLY A 16 -0.50 -3.08 8.72
N SER A 17 -1.44 -2.20 8.46
CA SER A 17 -2.85 -2.57 8.30
C SER A 17 -3.60 -1.46 7.57
N PHE A 18 -4.70 -1.85 6.91
CA PHE A 18 -5.57 -0.87 6.27
C PHE A 18 -6.28 0.00 7.31
N THR A 19 -6.68 -0.60 8.43
CA THR A 19 -7.38 0.13 9.48
C THR A 19 -6.52 1.26 10.05
N SER A 20 -5.26 0.96 10.36
CA SER A 20 -4.35 1.98 10.88
C SER A 20 -4.09 3.07 9.84
N ALA A 21 -4.00 2.68 8.58
CA ALA A 21 -3.76 3.63 7.50
C ALA A 21 -4.92 4.63 7.33
N THR A 22 -6.16 4.22 7.63
CA THR A 22 -7.29 5.14 7.54
C THR A 22 -7.12 6.32 8.49
N VAL A 23 -6.55 6.08 9.65
CA VAL A 23 -6.30 7.13 10.64
C VAL A 23 -5.21 8.08 10.14
N ILE A 24 -4.13 7.52 9.62
CA ILE A 24 -2.99 8.29 9.12
C ILE A 24 -3.39 9.14 7.92
N LEU A 25 -4.10 8.54 6.97
CA LEU A 25 -4.44 9.17 5.71
C LEU A 25 -5.75 9.94 5.75
N ASN A 26 -6.56 9.70 6.77
CA ASN A 26 -7.88 10.33 6.93
C ASN A 26 -8.78 10.08 5.73
N ILE A 27 -8.78 8.85 5.21
CA ILE A 27 -9.67 8.41 4.14
C ILE A 27 -10.22 7.02 4.50
N SER A 28 -11.31 6.63 3.85
CA SER A 28 -11.97 5.37 4.18
C SER A 28 -11.12 4.17 3.76
N GLN A 29 -11.37 3.04 4.42
CA GLN A 29 -10.67 1.80 4.09
C GLN A 29 -10.98 1.36 2.66
N SER A 30 -12.21 1.53 2.20
CA SER A 30 -12.57 1.17 0.83
C SER A 30 -11.84 2.03 -0.20
N ALA A 31 -11.63 3.32 0.11
CA ALA A 31 -10.86 4.20 -0.77
C ALA A 31 -9.40 3.77 -0.84
N ILE A 32 -8.80 3.43 0.32
CA ILE A 32 -7.43 2.94 0.38
C ILE A 32 -7.31 1.65 -0.44
N SER A 33 -8.23 0.72 -0.22
CA SER A 33 -8.21 -0.58 -0.91
C SER A 33 -8.28 -0.42 -2.42
N ARG A 34 -9.13 0.50 -2.90
CA ARG A 34 -9.24 0.77 -4.33
C ARG A 34 -7.96 1.36 -4.90
N GLN A 35 -7.32 2.27 -4.18
CA GLN A 35 -6.07 2.88 -4.64
C GLN A 35 -4.95 1.85 -4.71
N ILE A 36 -4.87 0.97 -3.72
CA ILE A 36 -3.87 -0.11 -3.72
C ILE A 36 -4.13 -1.07 -4.89
N GLN A 37 -5.38 -1.46 -5.08
CA GLN A 37 -5.74 -2.37 -6.18
C GLN A 37 -5.39 -1.74 -7.53
N SER A 38 -5.69 -0.45 -7.69
CA SER A 38 -5.36 0.27 -8.90
C SER A 38 -3.86 0.31 -9.16
N LEU A 39 -3.06 0.52 -8.11
CA LEU A 39 -1.62 0.52 -8.22
C LEU A 39 -1.10 -0.87 -8.60
N GLU A 40 -1.65 -1.91 -8.00
CA GLU A 40 -1.28 -3.29 -8.34
C GLU A 40 -1.60 -3.59 -9.80
N GLU A 41 -2.72 -3.10 -10.31
CA GLU A 41 -3.08 -3.26 -11.71
C GLU A 41 -2.13 -2.50 -12.62
N ASP A 42 -1.75 -1.28 -12.24
CA ASP A 42 -0.80 -0.49 -13.02
C ASP A 42 0.55 -1.19 -13.14
N LEU A 43 1.01 -1.79 -12.06
CA LEU A 43 2.30 -2.46 -11.99
C LEU A 43 2.22 -3.93 -12.42
N LYS A 44 1.02 -4.48 -12.52
CA LYS A 44 0.75 -5.87 -12.88
C LYS A 44 1.39 -6.87 -11.92
N VAL A 45 1.47 -6.49 -10.64
CA VAL A 45 1.98 -7.35 -9.57
C VAL A 45 1.17 -7.12 -8.31
N LYS A 46 1.18 -8.12 -7.43
CA LYS A 46 0.59 -7.96 -6.09
C LYS A 46 1.62 -7.34 -5.17
N LEU A 47 1.18 -6.38 -4.36
CA LEU A 47 2.06 -5.68 -3.44
C LEU A 47 1.87 -6.14 -2.00
N PHE A 48 0.67 -6.63 -1.66
CA PHE A 48 0.35 -7.07 -0.31
C PHE A 48 -0.24 -8.47 -0.30
N GLU A 49 0.02 -9.20 0.79
CA GLU A 49 -0.65 -10.45 1.11
C GLU A 49 -1.43 -10.23 2.40
N ARG A 50 -2.67 -10.71 2.42
CA ARG A 50 -3.53 -10.61 3.59
C ARG A 50 -3.53 -11.91 4.35
N HIS A 51 -3.35 -11.82 5.66
CA HIS A 51 -3.33 -12.97 6.56
C HIS A 51 -4.30 -12.74 7.70
N ALA A 52 -4.59 -13.81 8.44
CA ALA A 52 -5.43 -13.69 9.62
C ALA A 52 -4.84 -12.72 10.65
N ARG A 53 -3.53 -12.58 10.66
CA ARG A 53 -2.83 -11.72 11.62
C ARG A 53 -2.55 -10.33 11.10
N GLY A 54 -2.94 -10.03 9.89
CA GLY A 54 -2.71 -8.71 9.33
C GLY A 54 -2.23 -8.73 7.90
N LEU A 55 -1.42 -7.76 7.57
CA LEU A 55 -1.02 -7.48 6.20
C LEU A 55 0.50 -7.52 6.10
N THR A 56 1.02 -8.21 5.09
CA THR A 56 2.46 -8.22 4.82
C THR A 56 2.71 -7.85 3.35
N LEU A 57 3.91 -7.38 3.08
CA LEU A 57 4.32 -7.08 1.71
C LEU A 57 4.73 -8.36 0.99
N THR A 58 4.39 -8.43 -0.30
CA THR A 58 4.96 -9.46 -1.17
C THR A 58 6.41 -9.08 -1.46
N GLU A 59 7.15 -9.93 -2.14
CA GLU A 59 8.50 -9.61 -2.59
C GLU A 59 8.49 -8.35 -3.46
N ASN A 60 7.54 -8.27 -4.40
CA ASN A 60 7.37 -7.08 -5.23
C ASN A 60 7.01 -5.86 -4.41
N GLY A 61 6.15 -6.04 -3.39
CA GLY A 61 5.77 -4.97 -2.49
C GLY A 61 6.96 -4.43 -1.72
N GLU A 62 7.84 -5.31 -1.26
CA GLU A 62 9.03 -4.89 -0.54
C GLU A 62 9.97 -4.07 -1.43
N TYR A 63 10.11 -4.48 -2.67
CA TYR A 63 10.94 -3.75 -3.63
C TYR A 63 10.38 -2.34 -3.86
N VAL A 64 9.07 -2.23 -4.11
CA VAL A 64 8.43 -0.94 -4.34
C VAL A 64 8.51 -0.07 -3.10
N PHE A 65 8.27 -0.66 -1.92
CA PHE A 65 8.33 0.07 -0.66
C PHE A 65 9.71 0.68 -0.43
N LYS A 66 10.75 -0.10 -0.64
CA LYS A 66 12.12 0.36 -0.50
C LYS A 66 12.42 1.51 -1.46
N THR A 67 12.00 1.36 -2.71
CA THR A 67 12.23 2.37 -3.75
C THR A 67 11.51 3.68 -3.41
N VAL A 68 10.25 3.59 -3.01
CA VAL A 68 9.45 4.78 -2.67
C VAL A 68 10.02 5.47 -1.44
N ARG A 69 10.47 4.69 -0.45
CA ARG A 69 11.05 5.24 0.77
C ARG A 69 12.30 6.08 0.49
N GLU A 70 13.08 5.71 -0.49
CA GLU A 70 14.28 6.45 -0.86
C GLU A 70 13.96 7.80 -1.48
N VAL A 71 12.77 7.94 -2.07
CA VAL A 71 12.33 9.17 -2.74
C VAL A 71 11.59 10.09 -1.77
N ILE A 72 10.84 9.51 -0.86
CA ILE A 72 10.11 10.26 0.16
C ILE A 72 11.07 10.74 1.24
#